data_9b95d54186a0fc0357b17c541fe2df27
#
_entry.id   9b95d54186a0fc0357b17c541fe2df27
#
_cell.length_a   1.000
_cell.length_b   1.000
_cell.length_c   1.000
_cell.angle_alpha   90.00
_cell.angle_beta   90.00
_cell.angle_gamma   90.00
#
_symmetry.space_group_name_H-M   'P 1'
#
loop_
_entity.id
_entity.type
_entity.pdbx_description
1 polymer ?
#
loop_
_entity_poly.entity_id
_entity_poly.type
_entity_poly.pdbx_seq_one_letter_code
_entity_poly.pdbx_strand_id
1 'polypeptide(L)'
;EGCQIMAGAIIGSNVKIDSNCIINSGSIISHDSIINKSSHITPGAILAGNVTVGKRCTIGMGSTIYLGLKIPDDTMIINGQDVS
;
A
#
# COMPACT_ATOMS: atom_id res chain seq x y z
N GLU A 1 2.07 10.26 -10.80
CA GLU A 1 1.32 11.45 -11.09
C GLU A 1 -0.13 11.31 -10.66
N GLY A 2 -0.72 12.36 -10.11
CA GLY A 2 -2.07 12.28 -9.57
C GLY A 2 -2.14 11.52 -8.25
N CYS A 3 -1.01 11.20 -7.67
CA CYS A 3 -0.99 10.52 -6.38
C CYS A 3 -1.22 11.50 -5.24
N GLN A 4 -1.87 11.01 -4.18
CA GLN A 4 -2.06 11.76 -2.95
C GLN A 4 -1.37 11.02 -1.83
N ILE A 5 -0.40 11.67 -1.22
CA ILE A 5 0.31 11.13 -0.06
C ILE A 5 -0.05 11.99 1.13
N MET A 6 -0.79 11.42 2.04
CA MET A 6 -1.37 12.15 3.17
C MET A 6 -0.36 12.34 4.30
N ALA A 7 -0.66 13.27 5.19
CA ALA A 7 0.19 13.56 6.34
C ALA A 7 0.40 12.31 7.20
N GLY A 8 1.61 12.11 7.67
CA GLY A 8 1.95 10.99 8.54
C GLY A 8 2.22 9.68 7.81
N ALA A 9 2.05 9.63 6.49
CA ALA A 9 2.45 8.44 5.73
C ALA A 9 3.97 8.34 5.69
N ILE A 10 4.49 7.12 5.82
CA ILE A 10 5.93 6.86 5.80
C ILE A 10 6.25 6.02 4.58
N ILE A 11 7.11 6.54 3.72
CA ILE A 11 7.51 5.87 2.48
C ILE A 11 8.99 5.52 2.60
N GLY A 12 9.30 4.25 2.53
CA GLY A 12 10.67 3.77 2.63
C GLY A 12 11.47 3.95 1.34
N SER A 13 12.71 3.49 1.36
CA SER A 13 13.60 3.63 0.22
C SER A 13 13.20 2.72 -0.94
N ASN A 14 13.43 3.19 -2.17
CA ASN A 14 13.15 2.46 -3.41
C ASN A 14 11.69 2.05 -3.58
N VAL A 15 10.77 2.75 -2.94
CA VAL A 15 9.34 2.51 -3.15
C VAL A 15 8.91 3.18 -4.45
N LYS A 16 8.13 2.44 -5.25
CA LYS A 16 7.59 2.97 -6.50
C LYS A 16 6.08 3.03 -6.40
N ILE A 17 5.52 4.21 -6.67
CA ILE A 17 4.09 4.45 -6.60
C ILE A 17 3.64 4.95 -7.96
N ASP A 18 2.81 4.18 -8.63
CA ASP A 18 2.29 4.52 -9.95
C ASP A 18 1.18 5.58 -9.82
N SER A 19 0.63 5.99 -10.95
CA SER A 19 -0.30 7.12 -10.99
C SER A 19 -1.62 6.84 -10.28
N ASN A 20 -2.25 7.91 -9.80
CA ASN A 20 -3.59 7.91 -9.21
C ASN A 20 -3.72 7.04 -7.96
N CYS A 21 -2.64 6.83 -7.24
CA CYS A 21 -2.66 6.12 -5.96
C CYS A 21 -2.95 7.08 -4.82
N ILE A 22 -3.52 6.55 -3.75
CA ILE A 22 -3.71 7.29 -2.50
C ILE A 22 -2.97 6.55 -1.40
N ILE A 23 -2.02 7.23 -0.77
CA ILE A 23 -1.29 6.71 0.40
C ILE A 23 -1.80 7.50 1.59
N ASN A 24 -2.68 6.89 2.35
CA ASN A 24 -3.44 7.62 3.37
C ASN A 24 -2.67 7.79 4.67
N SER A 25 -3.26 8.53 5.60
CA SER A 25 -2.60 8.97 6.82
C SER A 25 -2.11 7.81 7.68
N GLY A 26 -0.89 7.93 8.19
CA GLY A 26 -0.32 6.95 9.10
C GLY A 26 0.00 5.60 8.50
N SER A 27 -0.16 5.43 7.19
CA SER A 27 0.23 4.18 6.54
C SER A 27 1.75 4.10 6.40
N ILE A 28 2.26 2.88 6.32
CA ILE A 28 3.71 2.65 6.19
C ILE A 28 3.94 1.77 4.98
N ILE A 29 4.71 2.29 4.02
CA ILE A 29 5.14 1.54 2.86
C ILE A 29 6.63 1.31 3.01
N SER A 30 7.03 0.11 3.38
CA SER A 30 8.43 -0.19 3.64
C SER A 30 9.20 -0.39 2.34
N HIS A 31 10.51 -0.55 2.46
CA HIS A 31 11.46 -0.53 1.35
C HIS A 31 11.10 -1.45 0.19
N ASP A 32 11.45 -1.04 -1.01
CA ASP A 32 11.35 -1.83 -2.24
C ASP A 32 9.94 -2.30 -2.60
N SER A 33 8.93 -1.66 -2.07
CA SER A 33 7.54 -1.98 -2.41
C SER A 33 7.10 -1.25 -3.66
N ILE A 34 6.14 -1.84 -4.36
CA ILE A 34 5.59 -1.29 -5.60
C ILE A 34 4.08 -1.19 -5.44
N ILE A 35 3.55 0.01 -5.62
CA ILE A 35 2.10 0.24 -5.60
C ILE A 35 1.67 0.58 -7.01
N ASN A 36 0.89 -0.28 -7.62
CA ASN A 36 0.47 -0.08 -9.00
C ASN A 36 -0.75 0.83 -9.08
N LYS A 37 -1.11 1.19 -10.31
CA LYS A 37 -2.02 2.27 -10.65
C LYS A 37 -3.35 2.18 -9.92
N SER A 38 -3.82 3.32 -9.43
CA SER A 38 -5.16 3.51 -8.87
C SER A 38 -5.45 2.69 -7.61
N SER A 39 -4.42 2.33 -6.87
CA SER A 39 -4.59 1.62 -5.61
C SER A 39 -4.66 2.58 -4.45
N HIS A 40 -5.36 2.18 -3.40
CA HIS A 40 -5.58 2.97 -2.20
C HIS A 40 -5.05 2.23 -0.98
N ILE A 41 -4.02 2.79 -0.37
CA ILE A 41 -3.49 2.30 0.90
C ILE A 41 -4.17 3.14 1.99
N THR A 42 -5.07 2.51 2.73
CA THR A 42 -5.93 3.24 3.67
C THR A 42 -5.21 3.53 4.98
N PRO A 43 -5.80 4.38 5.86
CA PRO A 43 -5.08 4.83 7.05
C PRO A 43 -4.56 3.70 7.92
N GLY A 44 -3.30 3.82 8.33
CA GLY A 44 -2.69 2.88 9.25
C GLY A 44 -2.31 1.53 8.67
N ALA A 45 -2.49 1.31 7.37
CA ALA A 45 -2.08 0.06 6.73
C ALA A 45 -0.55 -0.02 6.68
N ILE A 46 -0.01 -1.22 6.82
CA ILE A 46 1.44 -1.45 6.83
C ILE A 46 1.81 -2.47 5.77
N LEU A 47 2.72 -2.08 4.90
CA LEU A 47 3.35 -2.99 3.95
C LEU A 47 4.77 -3.24 4.43
N ALA A 48 5.10 -4.49 4.73
CA ALA A 48 6.30 -4.81 5.49
C ALA A 48 7.61 -4.73 4.70
N GLY A 49 7.52 -4.62 3.40
CA GLY A 49 8.72 -4.49 2.57
C GLY A 49 8.66 -5.45 1.39
N ASN A 50 9.20 -4.98 0.26
CA ASN A 50 9.23 -5.77 -0.96
C ASN A 50 7.85 -6.34 -1.33
N VAL A 51 6.79 -5.58 -1.04
CA VAL A 51 5.41 -5.95 -1.33
C VAL A 51 5.01 -5.31 -2.66
N THR A 52 4.38 -6.09 -3.53
CA THR A 52 3.82 -5.56 -4.77
C THR A 52 2.31 -5.55 -4.66
N VAL A 53 1.72 -4.36 -4.74
CA VAL A 53 0.26 -4.19 -4.76
C VAL A 53 -0.16 -3.99 -6.21
N GLY A 54 -1.09 -4.80 -6.68
CA GLY A 54 -1.60 -4.72 -8.04
C GLY A 54 -2.40 -3.46 -8.28
N LYS A 55 -3.02 -3.36 -9.46
CA LYS A 55 -3.81 -2.20 -9.84
C LYS A 55 -5.17 -2.24 -9.16
N ARG A 56 -5.71 -1.06 -8.84
CA ARG A 56 -7.06 -0.90 -8.33
C ARG A 56 -7.32 -1.74 -7.07
N CYS A 57 -6.32 -1.84 -6.22
CA CYS A 57 -6.45 -2.53 -4.94
C CYS A 57 -6.82 -1.55 -3.85
N THR A 58 -7.49 -2.05 -2.83
CA THR A 58 -7.73 -1.29 -1.58
C THR A 58 -7.17 -2.12 -0.44
N ILE A 59 -6.21 -1.54 0.26
CA ILE A 59 -5.59 -2.18 1.43
C ILE A 59 -6.27 -1.59 2.66
N GLY A 60 -7.03 -2.40 3.37
CA GLY A 60 -7.90 -1.95 4.44
C GLY A 60 -7.18 -1.31 5.62
N MET A 61 -7.91 -0.48 6.38
CA MET A 61 -7.35 0.26 7.51
C MET A 61 -6.73 -0.66 8.54
N GLY A 62 -5.51 -0.34 8.96
CA GLY A 62 -4.82 -1.09 10.00
C GLY A 62 -4.41 -2.49 9.60
N SER A 63 -4.54 -2.85 8.33
CA SER A 63 -4.10 -4.17 7.88
C SER A 63 -2.59 -4.21 7.72
N THR A 64 -2.03 -5.42 7.78
CA THR A 64 -0.60 -5.63 7.61
C THR A 64 -0.37 -6.63 6.49
N ILE A 65 0.43 -6.24 5.50
CA ILE A 65 0.84 -7.11 4.40
C ILE A 65 2.27 -7.52 4.65
N TYR A 66 2.50 -8.82 4.76
CA TYR A 66 3.79 -9.35 5.17
C TYR A 66 4.81 -9.29 4.03
N LEU A 67 6.07 -9.41 4.40
CA LEU A 67 7.22 -9.23 3.54
C LEU A 67 7.12 -10.08 2.26
N GLY A 68 7.41 -9.47 1.13
CA GLY A 68 7.57 -10.18 -0.14
C GLY A 68 6.30 -10.61 -0.85
N LEU A 69 5.14 -10.27 -0.31
CA LEU A 69 3.88 -10.71 -0.90
C LEU A 69 3.50 -9.89 -2.13
N LYS A 70 2.73 -10.53 -3.01
CA LYS A 70 2.15 -9.87 -4.18
C LYS A 70 0.64 -9.93 -4.08
N ILE A 71 0.02 -8.76 -4.13
CA ILE A 71 -1.43 -8.63 -4.08
C ILE A 71 -1.92 -8.48 -5.51
N PRO A 72 -2.78 -9.38 -6.00
CA PRO A 72 -3.28 -9.29 -7.38
C PRO A 72 -4.11 -8.05 -7.63
N ASP A 73 -4.28 -7.70 -8.90
CA ASP A 73 -5.14 -6.58 -9.29
C ASP A 73 -6.54 -6.75 -8.73
N ASP A 74 -7.19 -5.63 -8.45
CA ASP A 74 -8.60 -5.58 -8.04
C ASP A 74 -8.89 -6.31 -6.72
N THR A 75 -7.91 -6.39 -5.85
CA THR A 75 -8.07 -7.05 -4.54
C THR A 75 -8.47 -6.02 -3.50
N MET A 76 -9.39 -6.42 -2.62
CA MET A 76 -9.74 -5.62 -1.44
C MET A 76 -9.31 -6.39 -0.19
N ILE A 77 -8.44 -5.79 0.59
CA ILE A 77 -8.01 -6.34 1.88
C ILE A 77 -8.89 -5.71 2.96
N ILE A 78 -9.52 -6.55 3.76
CA ILE A 78 -10.45 -6.12 4.81
C ILE A 78 -9.68 -5.38 5.91
N ASN A 79 -10.32 -4.38 6.51
CA ASN A 79 -9.73 -3.63 7.62
C ASN A 79 -9.22 -4.58 8.72
N GLY A 80 -8.02 -4.31 9.21
CA GLY A 80 -7.43 -5.06 10.31
C GLY A 80 -6.94 -6.45 9.96
N GLN A 81 -6.87 -6.78 8.67
CA GLN A 81 -6.45 -8.12 8.25
C GLN A 81 -4.93 -8.23 8.19
N ASP A 82 -4.40 -9.35 8.68
CA ASP A 82 -2.99 -9.70 8.48
C ASP A 82 -2.90 -10.66 7.29
N VAL A 83 -2.14 -10.28 6.29
CA VAL A 83 -1.97 -11.08 5.07
C VAL A 83 -0.55 -11.60 5.03
N SER A 84 -0.42 -12.90 5.06
CA SER A 84 0.90 -13.54 5.07
C SER A 84 1.00 -14.63 4.02
#